data_28ce26384fd2b151ec029b0839bc175c
#
_entry.id   28ce26384fd2b151ec029b0839bc175c
#
_cell.length_a   1.000
_cell.length_b   1.000
_cell.length_c   1.000
_cell.angle_alpha   90.00
_cell.angle_beta   90.00
_cell.angle_gamma   90.00
#
_symmetry.space_group_name_H-M   'P 1'
#
loop_
_entity.id
_entity.type
_entity.pdbx_description
1 polymer ?
#
loop_
_entity_poly.entity_id
_entity_poly.type
_entity_poly.pdbx_seq_one_letter_code
_entity_poly.pdbx_strand_id
1 'polypeptide(L)'
;MTMKKLINAPENLVQELLEGFALAHAGKVTLSDSRLVLRASEKAQDKVAVVTLGGSGHEPALSGFVGEGMLDISVPGEIFAAPGPPKVLEALRTAKRDAGILFIVLNHAGDVLSAKVAGDMAKKEGIRFEQVLTHEDISCAPRNDPENRRGLVGCLPVIKVAGAAAEAGRSLEECAEIARRMEAGMATLAVAVSGATHPSTGEVIAAIDEGTMVVGMGQHGEAGGGTQSLKSADETAEIMLNALLDDIDAKAGDELFVLLNGAGATTLMELYLVLRRVNQLLADKGITLARSLVGEYLTVQEMGGFQMCIGKLDEELKALWDAP
;
A
#
# COMPACT_ATOMS: atom_id res chain seq x y z
N MET A 1 17.32 -18.44 -18.68
CA MET A 1 17.92 -17.11 -18.98
C MET A 1 18.68 -16.64 -17.75
N THR A 2 19.81 -15.98 -17.89
CA THR A 2 20.50 -15.39 -16.75
C THR A 2 19.67 -14.20 -16.25
N MET A 3 19.32 -14.18 -14.97
CA MET A 3 18.61 -13.07 -14.33
C MET A 3 19.43 -11.77 -14.49
N LYS A 4 18.79 -10.70 -15.00
CA LYS A 4 19.42 -9.39 -15.21
C LYS A 4 19.01 -8.42 -14.11
N LYS A 5 19.43 -8.69 -12.88
CA LYS A 5 19.20 -7.80 -11.72
C LYS A 5 20.53 -7.47 -11.05
N LEU A 6 20.65 -6.26 -10.52
CA LEU A 6 21.81 -5.80 -9.75
C LEU A 6 21.64 -6.24 -8.29
N ILE A 7 21.91 -7.51 -8.04
CA ILE A 7 21.84 -8.15 -6.71
C ILE A 7 23.11 -8.93 -6.44
N ASN A 8 23.40 -9.17 -5.17
CA ASN A 8 24.43 -10.11 -4.71
C ASN A 8 23.84 -11.51 -4.49
N ALA A 9 24.18 -12.18 -3.40
CA ALA A 9 23.61 -13.47 -3.06
C ALA A 9 22.13 -13.35 -2.64
N PRO A 10 21.23 -14.17 -3.19
CA PRO A 10 19.79 -14.10 -2.89
C PRO A 10 19.45 -14.18 -1.39
N GLU A 11 20.21 -14.94 -0.62
CA GLU A 11 20.04 -15.10 0.83
C GLU A 11 20.33 -13.82 1.63
N ASN A 12 21.10 -12.88 1.09
CA ASN A 12 21.44 -11.61 1.73
C ASN A 12 20.57 -10.45 1.24
N LEU A 13 19.71 -10.67 0.26
CA LEU A 13 19.06 -9.63 -0.51
C LEU A 13 18.25 -8.67 0.36
N VAL A 14 17.42 -9.16 1.27
CA VAL A 14 16.60 -8.33 2.15
C VAL A 14 17.46 -7.59 3.18
N GLN A 15 18.52 -8.22 3.70
CA GLN A 15 19.43 -7.57 4.63
C GLN A 15 20.14 -6.38 3.96
N GLU A 16 20.75 -6.62 2.80
CA GLU A 16 21.48 -5.58 2.03
C GLU A 16 20.55 -4.45 1.56
N LEU A 17 19.33 -4.81 1.13
CA LEU A 17 18.29 -3.84 0.78
C LEU A 17 18.00 -2.89 1.95
N LEU A 18 17.72 -3.43 3.14
CA LEU A 18 17.35 -2.63 4.32
C LEU A 18 18.53 -1.80 4.85
N GLU A 19 19.75 -2.30 4.77
CA GLU A 19 20.97 -1.54 5.08
C GLU A 19 21.12 -0.34 4.14
N GLY A 20 20.99 -0.57 2.82
CA GLY A 20 21.02 0.50 1.82
C GLY A 20 19.89 1.51 2.00
N PHE A 21 18.69 1.03 2.31
CA PHE A 21 17.54 1.88 2.60
C PHE A 21 17.78 2.77 3.83
N ALA A 22 18.26 2.20 4.93
CA ALA A 22 18.54 2.98 6.15
C ALA A 22 19.64 4.03 5.93
N LEU A 23 20.66 3.74 5.11
CA LEU A 23 21.68 4.72 4.72
C LEU A 23 21.10 5.85 3.87
N ALA A 24 20.25 5.52 2.89
CA ALA A 24 19.61 6.51 2.02
C ALA A 24 18.67 7.45 2.78
N HIS A 25 18.07 6.96 3.85
CA HIS A 25 17.12 7.70 4.70
C HIS A 25 17.66 8.02 6.10
N ALA A 26 18.98 8.14 6.22
CA ALA A 26 19.64 8.47 7.49
C ALA A 26 19.02 9.72 8.15
N GLY A 27 18.74 9.63 9.45
CA GLY A 27 18.05 10.66 10.22
C GLY A 27 16.52 10.64 10.14
N LYS A 28 15.94 9.88 9.23
CA LYS A 28 14.48 9.64 9.17
C LYS A 28 14.10 8.27 9.73
N VAL A 29 14.91 7.25 9.44
CA VAL A 29 14.68 5.88 9.90
C VAL A 29 15.92 5.30 10.55
N THR A 30 15.71 4.28 11.38
CA THR A 30 16.74 3.39 11.94
C THR A 30 16.35 1.95 11.68
N LEU A 31 17.34 1.06 11.63
CA LEU A 31 17.15 -0.38 11.48
C LEU A 31 17.51 -1.09 12.78
N SER A 32 16.60 -1.93 13.31
CA SER A 32 16.89 -2.78 14.47
C SER A 32 17.69 -4.02 14.07
N ASP A 33 18.26 -4.72 15.05
CA ASP A 33 19.00 -6.00 14.85
C ASP A 33 18.10 -7.08 14.20
N SER A 34 16.80 -7.06 14.48
CA SER A 34 15.79 -7.94 13.88
C SER A 34 15.26 -7.44 12.53
N ARG A 35 15.85 -6.40 11.98
CA ARG A 35 15.47 -5.79 10.69
C ARG A 35 14.08 -5.14 10.71
N LEU A 36 13.64 -4.57 11.84
CA LEU A 36 12.51 -3.65 11.88
C LEU A 36 12.98 -2.29 11.36
N VAL A 37 12.18 -1.65 10.52
CA VAL A 37 12.41 -0.26 10.11
C VAL A 37 11.62 0.64 11.06
N LEU A 38 12.34 1.46 11.81
CA LEU A 38 11.82 2.30 12.87
C LEU A 38 11.95 3.77 12.49
N ARG A 39 10.97 4.58 12.85
CA ARG A 39 11.07 6.04 12.81
C ARG A 39 12.24 6.50 13.69
N ALA A 40 13.12 7.37 13.17
CA ALA A 40 14.27 7.87 13.91
C ALA A 40 13.90 8.92 14.96
N SER A 41 12.89 9.77 14.68
CA SER A 41 12.40 10.76 15.64
C SER A 41 11.58 10.09 16.74
N GLU A 42 11.84 10.45 18.00
CA GLU A 42 11.06 9.96 19.11
C GLU A 42 9.62 10.50 19.06
N LYS A 43 8.64 9.63 19.31
CA LYS A 43 7.23 9.99 19.41
C LYS A 43 6.78 9.91 20.85
N ALA A 44 6.03 10.90 21.33
CA ALA A 44 5.55 10.97 22.70
C ALA A 44 4.70 9.74 23.10
N GLN A 45 4.78 9.32 24.37
CA GLN A 45 4.12 8.11 24.87
C GLN A 45 2.59 8.21 24.86
N ASP A 46 2.06 9.42 24.91
CA ASP A 46 0.63 9.75 24.86
C ASP A 46 0.08 9.83 23.42
N LYS A 47 0.91 9.59 22.40
CA LYS A 47 0.49 9.50 20.98
C LYS A 47 0.46 8.07 20.50
N VAL A 48 -0.54 7.73 19.69
CA VAL A 48 -0.72 6.40 19.08
C VAL A 48 0.46 6.03 18.18
N ALA A 49 1.01 4.84 18.32
CA ALA A 49 1.96 4.28 17.36
C ALA A 49 1.24 3.68 16.16
N VAL A 50 1.78 3.88 14.95
CA VAL A 50 1.25 3.26 13.72
C VAL A 50 2.24 2.23 13.21
N VAL A 51 1.79 0.98 13.10
CA VAL A 51 2.62 -0.18 12.73
C VAL A 51 2.02 -0.89 11.53
N THR A 52 2.85 -1.40 10.64
CA THR A 52 2.45 -2.26 9.52
C THR A 52 3.42 -3.42 9.33
N LEU A 53 3.03 -4.40 8.53
CA LEU A 53 3.86 -5.51 8.09
C LEU A 53 3.63 -5.80 6.60
N GLY A 54 4.59 -6.44 5.96
CA GLY A 54 4.46 -6.90 4.59
C GLY A 54 5.78 -7.43 4.03
N GLY A 55 5.73 -8.12 2.90
CA GLY A 55 6.92 -8.61 2.19
C GLY A 55 7.81 -7.47 1.68
N SER A 56 9.10 -7.74 1.55
CA SER A 56 10.04 -6.92 0.76
C SER A 56 9.86 -7.22 -0.74
N GLY A 57 10.42 -6.36 -1.60
CA GLY A 57 10.30 -6.50 -3.06
C GLY A 57 9.25 -5.58 -3.69
N HIS A 58 8.59 -4.77 -2.89
CA HIS A 58 7.57 -3.79 -3.29
C HIS A 58 8.02 -2.34 -3.09
N GLU A 59 9.32 -2.11 -2.92
CA GLU A 59 9.86 -0.80 -2.55
C GLU A 59 9.30 0.34 -3.44
N PRO A 60 9.03 1.51 -2.81
CA PRO A 60 9.31 1.89 -1.41
C PRO A 60 8.36 1.30 -0.36
N ALA A 61 7.24 0.67 -0.73
CA ALA A 61 6.34 0.06 0.25
C ALA A 61 7.04 -1.09 1.02
N LEU A 62 6.80 -1.26 2.31
CA LEU A 62 6.07 -0.41 3.22
C LEU A 62 7.04 0.43 4.06
N SER A 63 8.32 0.06 4.03
CA SER A 63 9.40 0.69 4.81
C SER A 63 9.61 2.16 4.45
N GLY A 64 9.40 2.54 3.18
CA GLY A 64 9.45 3.93 2.73
C GLY A 64 8.33 4.82 3.26
N PHE A 65 7.35 4.25 3.94
CA PHE A 65 6.27 4.99 4.59
C PHE A 65 6.52 5.25 6.08
N VAL A 66 7.71 4.87 6.59
CA VAL A 66 8.12 5.14 7.97
C VAL A 66 8.62 6.57 8.11
N GLY A 67 8.01 7.33 9.01
CA GLY A 67 8.37 8.72 9.28
C GLY A 67 7.33 9.47 10.08
N GLU A 68 7.60 10.74 10.34
CA GLU A 68 6.69 11.62 11.06
C GLU A 68 5.39 11.82 10.29
N GLY A 69 4.25 11.74 10.97
CA GLY A 69 2.94 11.83 10.34
C GLY A 69 2.51 10.60 9.53
N MET A 70 3.32 9.52 9.53
CA MET A 70 3.09 8.27 8.80
C MET A 70 3.28 7.07 9.73
N LEU A 71 4.01 6.02 9.31
CA LEU A 71 4.32 4.85 10.14
C LEU A 71 5.39 5.16 11.19
N ASP A 72 5.25 4.58 12.36
CA ASP A 72 6.32 4.52 13.37
C ASP A 72 7.21 3.28 13.16
N ILE A 73 6.62 2.15 12.75
CA ILE A 73 7.34 0.88 12.50
C ILE A 73 6.78 0.18 11.26
N SER A 74 7.68 -0.25 10.37
CA SER A 74 7.41 -1.26 9.34
C SER A 74 8.12 -2.57 9.69
N VAL A 75 7.43 -3.71 9.50
CA VAL A 75 7.95 -5.06 9.71
C VAL A 75 8.17 -5.72 8.35
N PRO A 76 9.34 -5.57 7.71
CA PRO A 76 9.60 -6.17 6.41
C PRO A 76 9.78 -7.69 6.53
N GLY A 77 9.13 -8.43 5.63
CA GLY A 77 9.33 -9.85 5.43
C GLY A 77 10.43 -10.16 4.41
N GLU A 78 10.52 -11.41 3.98
CA GLU A 78 11.34 -11.80 2.83
C GLU A 78 10.67 -11.33 1.51
N ILE A 79 11.34 -11.54 0.38
CA ILE A 79 10.82 -11.10 -0.92
C ILE A 79 9.45 -11.72 -1.19
N PHE A 80 8.43 -10.88 -1.34
CA PHE A 80 7.03 -11.25 -1.58
C PHE A 80 6.42 -12.20 -0.53
N ALA A 81 6.98 -12.20 0.67
CA ALA A 81 6.54 -13.07 1.76
C ALA A 81 6.35 -12.28 3.06
N ALA A 82 5.23 -12.53 3.73
CA ALA A 82 4.91 -11.92 5.02
C ALA A 82 5.99 -12.25 6.09
N PRO A 83 6.31 -11.31 6.99
CA PRO A 83 7.18 -11.61 8.13
C PRO A 83 6.52 -12.59 9.08
N GLY A 84 7.34 -13.46 9.72
CA GLY A 84 6.83 -14.41 10.70
C GLY A 84 6.25 -13.74 11.97
N PRO A 85 5.26 -14.39 12.64
CA PRO A 85 4.61 -13.84 13.82
C PRO A 85 5.54 -13.39 14.95
N PRO A 86 6.69 -14.05 15.24
CA PRO A 86 7.62 -13.59 16.28
C PRO A 86 8.18 -12.20 16.00
N LYS A 87 8.52 -11.89 14.73
CA LYS A 87 9.03 -10.58 14.33
C LYS A 87 7.96 -9.50 14.42
N VAL A 88 6.71 -9.84 14.04
CA VAL A 88 5.56 -8.94 14.17
C VAL A 88 5.28 -8.64 15.66
N LEU A 89 5.32 -9.65 16.54
CA LEU A 89 5.16 -9.46 17.98
C LEU A 89 6.26 -8.56 18.56
N GLU A 90 7.49 -8.72 18.11
CA GLU A 90 8.60 -7.85 18.53
C GLU A 90 8.32 -6.38 18.17
N ALA A 91 7.80 -6.12 16.96
CA ALA A 91 7.41 -4.78 16.56
C ALA A 91 6.30 -4.20 17.45
N LEU A 92 5.28 -5.00 17.79
CA LEU A 92 4.20 -4.58 18.70
C LEU A 92 4.73 -4.30 20.11
N ARG A 93 5.69 -5.08 20.61
CA ARG A 93 6.38 -4.81 21.89
C ARG A 93 7.18 -3.51 21.84
N THR A 94 7.92 -3.29 20.76
CA THR A 94 8.72 -2.07 20.52
C THR A 94 7.84 -0.83 20.39
N ALA A 95 6.68 -0.96 19.75
CA ALA A 95 5.71 0.11 19.59
C ALA A 95 4.85 0.38 20.84
N LYS A 96 4.91 -0.48 21.86
CA LYS A 96 4.04 -0.39 23.05
C LYS A 96 4.15 0.98 23.72
N ARG A 97 3.00 1.62 23.92
CA ARG A 97 2.84 2.90 24.62
C ARG A 97 1.44 3.06 25.20
N ASP A 98 1.27 4.06 26.10
CA ASP A 98 0.01 4.27 26.82
C ASP A 98 -1.17 4.56 25.89
N ALA A 99 -0.95 5.35 24.85
CA ALA A 99 -1.96 5.66 23.83
C ALA A 99 -2.39 4.44 22.99
N GLY A 100 -1.58 3.37 22.96
CA GLY A 100 -1.85 2.17 22.18
C GLY A 100 -1.24 2.20 20.77
N ILE A 101 -1.57 1.18 19.99
CA ILE A 101 -1.01 0.92 18.66
C ILE A 101 -2.13 0.80 17.63
N LEU A 102 -2.06 1.55 16.54
CA LEU A 102 -2.85 1.29 15.34
C LEU A 102 -2.05 0.34 14.43
N PHE A 103 -2.57 -0.85 14.19
CA PHE A 103 -1.93 -1.87 13.40
C PHE A 103 -2.63 -2.01 12.04
N ILE A 104 -2.02 -1.47 10.96
CA ILE A 104 -2.55 -1.49 9.60
C ILE A 104 -1.99 -2.71 8.88
N VAL A 105 -2.85 -3.54 8.32
CA VAL A 105 -2.51 -4.82 7.67
C VAL A 105 -3.15 -4.87 6.30
N LEU A 106 -2.37 -5.18 5.27
CA LEU A 106 -2.91 -5.45 3.95
C LEU A 106 -3.56 -6.84 3.94
N ASN A 107 -4.73 -6.96 3.31
CA ASN A 107 -5.46 -8.23 3.25
C ASN A 107 -4.83 -9.21 2.27
N HIS A 108 -3.72 -9.80 2.68
CA HIS A 108 -3.08 -10.96 2.07
C HIS A 108 -2.99 -12.08 3.10
N ALA A 109 -3.20 -13.32 2.69
CA ALA A 109 -3.33 -14.46 3.59
C ALA A 109 -2.15 -14.62 4.57
N GLY A 110 -0.92 -14.42 4.11
CA GLY A 110 0.29 -14.48 4.94
C GLY A 110 0.35 -13.37 5.97
N ASP A 111 0.04 -12.13 5.56
CA ASP A 111 0.06 -10.96 6.44
C ASP A 111 -1.04 -11.05 7.49
N VAL A 112 -2.26 -11.40 7.10
CA VAL A 112 -3.40 -11.60 8.02
C VAL A 112 -3.12 -12.70 9.03
N LEU A 113 -2.54 -13.83 8.60
CA LEU A 113 -2.17 -14.92 9.50
C LEU A 113 -1.11 -14.48 10.52
N SER A 114 -0.04 -13.83 10.04
CA SER A 114 1.03 -13.34 10.91
C SER A 114 0.53 -12.29 11.89
N ALA A 115 -0.29 -11.34 11.43
CA ALA A 115 -0.90 -10.31 12.25
C ALA A 115 -1.82 -10.91 13.33
N LYS A 116 -2.66 -11.90 12.96
CA LYS A 116 -3.55 -12.59 13.89
C LYS A 116 -2.78 -13.29 15.01
N VAL A 117 -1.78 -14.12 14.65
CA VAL A 117 -1.00 -14.87 15.65
C VAL A 117 -0.22 -13.92 16.57
N ALA A 118 0.46 -12.92 16.01
CA ALA A 118 1.19 -11.93 16.79
C ALA A 118 0.25 -11.09 17.66
N GLY A 119 -0.91 -10.69 17.14
CA GLY A 119 -1.92 -9.94 17.87
C GLY A 119 -2.50 -10.71 19.07
N ASP A 120 -2.77 -12.01 18.90
CA ASP A 120 -3.24 -12.87 20.01
C ASP A 120 -2.17 -13.02 21.12
N MET A 121 -0.89 -13.05 20.74
CA MET A 121 0.22 -13.04 21.70
C MET A 121 0.35 -11.68 22.38
N ALA A 122 0.27 -10.58 21.63
CA ALA A 122 0.35 -9.22 22.16
C ALA A 122 -0.78 -8.92 23.16
N LYS A 123 -2.01 -9.38 22.90
CA LYS A 123 -3.14 -9.27 23.84
C LYS A 123 -2.87 -9.97 25.17
N LYS A 124 -2.25 -11.16 25.14
CA LYS A 124 -1.86 -11.89 26.36
C LYS A 124 -0.80 -11.15 27.17
N GLU A 125 0.01 -10.32 26.52
CA GLU A 125 1.02 -9.46 27.15
C GLU A 125 0.47 -8.08 27.58
N GLY A 126 -0.84 -7.86 27.44
CA GLY A 126 -1.48 -6.59 27.80
C GLY A 126 -1.09 -5.43 26.88
N ILE A 127 -0.71 -5.70 25.64
CA ILE A 127 -0.44 -4.67 24.63
C ILE A 127 -1.77 -4.24 24.01
N ARG A 128 -2.11 -2.95 24.16
CA ARG A 128 -3.32 -2.35 23.59
C ARG A 128 -3.10 -1.99 22.14
N PHE A 129 -3.91 -2.53 21.24
CA PHE A 129 -3.90 -2.18 19.82
C PHE A 129 -5.27 -2.32 19.19
N GLU A 130 -5.51 -1.56 18.12
CA GLU A 130 -6.59 -1.72 17.16
C GLU A 130 -6.00 -2.15 15.82
N GLN A 131 -6.64 -3.11 15.14
CA GLN A 131 -6.25 -3.56 13.82
C GLN A 131 -7.21 -3.03 12.76
N VAL A 132 -6.64 -2.53 11.66
CA VAL A 132 -7.39 -2.13 10.46
C VAL A 132 -6.82 -2.91 9.27
N LEU A 133 -7.70 -3.59 8.52
CA LEU A 133 -7.36 -4.24 7.26
C LEU A 133 -7.59 -3.26 6.11
N THR A 134 -6.71 -3.29 5.11
CA THR A 134 -6.98 -2.68 3.81
C THR A 134 -7.37 -3.78 2.82
N HIS A 135 -8.50 -3.61 2.13
CA HIS A 135 -9.11 -4.60 1.24
C HIS A 135 -9.87 -3.92 0.10
N GLU A 136 -9.18 -3.04 -0.60
CA GLU A 136 -9.77 -2.12 -1.56
C GLU A 136 -9.71 -2.59 -3.02
N ASP A 137 -9.13 -3.75 -3.32
CA ASP A 137 -9.03 -4.28 -4.69
C ASP A 137 -10.36 -4.82 -5.19
N ILE A 138 -10.96 -4.12 -6.15
CA ILE A 138 -12.27 -4.45 -6.70
C ILE A 138 -12.26 -5.64 -7.67
N SER A 139 -11.09 -6.11 -8.09
CA SER A 139 -10.97 -7.19 -9.06
C SER A 139 -11.29 -8.57 -8.48
N CYS A 140 -11.21 -8.74 -7.16
CA CYS A 140 -11.33 -10.01 -6.48
C CYS A 140 -12.77 -10.32 -6.01
N ALA A 141 -13.49 -9.29 -5.53
CA ALA A 141 -14.83 -9.46 -4.96
C ALA A 141 -15.61 -8.14 -4.99
N PRO A 142 -16.95 -8.18 -4.93
CA PRO A 142 -17.78 -6.99 -4.84
C PRO A 142 -17.63 -6.30 -3.46
N ARG A 143 -18.07 -5.03 -3.36
CA ARG A 143 -17.95 -4.23 -2.13
C ARG A 143 -18.66 -4.84 -0.90
N ASN A 144 -19.71 -5.61 -1.09
CA ASN A 144 -20.41 -6.30 -0.01
C ASN A 144 -19.73 -7.61 0.44
N ASP A 145 -18.59 -7.95 -0.14
CA ASP A 145 -17.74 -9.10 0.24
C ASP A 145 -16.27 -8.64 0.38
N PRO A 146 -15.98 -7.70 1.31
CA PRO A 146 -14.66 -7.09 1.44
C PRO A 146 -13.59 -8.07 1.91
N GLU A 147 -13.95 -9.08 2.67
CA GLU A 147 -13.01 -10.08 3.20
C GLU A 147 -12.26 -10.83 2.09
N ASN A 148 -12.86 -10.94 0.90
CA ASN A 148 -12.27 -11.56 -0.27
C ASN A 148 -11.57 -10.58 -1.21
N ARG A 149 -11.48 -9.29 -0.86
CA ARG A 149 -10.69 -8.29 -1.57
C ARG A 149 -9.26 -8.26 -1.05
N ARG A 150 -8.29 -8.09 -1.94
CA ARG A 150 -6.88 -7.86 -1.56
C ARG A 150 -6.67 -6.41 -1.11
N GLY A 151 -5.67 -6.19 -0.25
CA GLY A 151 -5.09 -4.88 -0.02
C GLY A 151 -4.00 -4.60 -1.04
N LEU A 152 -4.00 -3.43 -1.65
CA LEU A 152 -3.02 -2.95 -2.63
C LEU A 152 -2.46 -1.60 -2.19
N VAL A 153 -2.18 -0.69 -3.15
CA VAL A 153 -1.60 0.64 -2.86
C VAL A 153 -2.50 1.54 -2.01
N GLY A 154 -3.79 1.22 -1.85
CA GLY A 154 -4.69 1.93 -0.95
C GLY A 154 -4.27 1.90 0.52
N CYS A 155 -3.34 1.04 0.91
CA CYS A 155 -2.71 1.13 2.23
C CYS A 155 -2.03 2.50 2.45
N LEU A 156 -1.47 3.14 1.42
CA LEU A 156 -0.78 4.43 1.54
C LEU A 156 -1.71 5.57 1.98
N PRO A 157 -2.88 5.83 1.34
CA PRO A 157 -3.86 6.79 1.84
C PRO A 157 -4.30 6.53 3.29
N VAL A 158 -4.54 5.26 3.65
CA VAL A 158 -4.91 4.89 5.03
C VAL A 158 -3.79 5.21 6.02
N ILE A 159 -2.55 4.83 5.71
CA ILE A 159 -1.38 5.14 6.53
C ILE A 159 -1.21 6.66 6.68
N LYS A 160 -1.37 7.42 5.58
CA LYS A 160 -1.22 8.87 5.59
C LYS A 160 -2.20 9.56 6.53
N VAL A 161 -3.49 9.31 6.39
CA VAL A 161 -4.48 10.01 7.22
C VAL A 161 -4.47 9.53 8.67
N ALA A 162 -4.25 8.24 8.90
CA ALA A 162 -4.17 7.68 10.25
C ALA A 162 -2.88 8.09 10.97
N GLY A 163 -1.75 8.13 10.25
CA GLY A 163 -0.47 8.62 10.76
C GLY A 163 -0.54 10.10 11.17
N ALA A 164 -1.15 10.94 10.32
CA ALA A 164 -1.39 12.35 10.62
C ALA A 164 -2.30 12.53 11.84
N ALA A 165 -3.38 11.75 11.96
CA ALA A 165 -4.26 11.77 13.12
C ALA A 165 -3.54 11.37 14.42
N ALA A 166 -2.73 10.31 14.35
CA ALA A 166 -1.90 9.85 15.46
C ALA A 166 -0.85 10.90 15.88
N GLU A 167 -0.22 11.57 14.90
CA GLU A 167 0.75 12.64 15.16
C GLU A 167 0.07 13.87 15.77
N ALA A 168 -1.18 14.18 15.38
CA ALA A 168 -2.00 15.22 15.98
C ALA A 168 -2.51 14.89 17.39
N GLY A 169 -2.21 13.70 17.94
CA GLY A 169 -2.60 13.28 19.29
C GLY A 169 -4.05 12.79 19.42
N ARG A 170 -4.65 12.33 18.32
CA ARG A 170 -5.96 11.66 18.38
C ARG A 170 -5.86 10.35 19.14
N SER A 171 -6.95 9.93 19.78
CA SER A 171 -7.03 8.64 20.49
C SER A 171 -6.91 7.44 19.51
N LEU A 172 -6.64 6.26 20.06
CA LEU A 172 -6.54 5.04 19.26
C LEU A 172 -7.85 4.74 18.48
N GLU A 173 -8.97 4.94 19.15
CA GLU A 173 -10.30 4.74 18.58
C GLU A 173 -10.57 5.72 17.41
N GLU A 174 -10.23 7.01 17.57
CA GLU A 174 -10.34 8.01 16.51
C GLU A 174 -9.41 7.70 15.33
N CYS A 175 -8.15 7.32 15.59
CA CYS A 175 -7.19 6.94 14.54
C CYS A 175 -7.71 5.71 13.75
N ALA A 176 -8.25 4.71 14.44
CA ALA A 176 -8.80 3.52 13.82
C ALA A 176 -10.07 3.82 13.01
N GLU A 177 -10.93 4.72 13.50
CA GLU A 177 -12.14 5.16 12.78
C GLU A 177 -11.77 5.93 11.51
N ILE A 178 -10.81 6.86 11.58
CA ILE A 178 -10.29 7.60 10.42
C ILE A 178 -9.72 6.63 9.38
N ALA A 179 -8.93 5.64 9.82
CA ALA A 179 -8.36 4.62 8.94
C ALA A 179 -9.45 3.80 8.23
N ARG A 180 -10.46 3.32 8.97
CA ARG A 180 -11.59 2.56 8.43
C ARG A 180 -12.44 3.40 7.48
N ARG A 181 -12.66 4.68 7.79
CA ARG A 181 -13.42 5.60 6.94
C ARG A 181 -12.70 5.87 5.61
N MET A 182 -11.39 6.09 5.64
CA MET A 182 -10.59 6.21 4.42
C MET A 182 -10.68 4.94 3.59
N GLU A 183 -10.49 3.79 4.21
CA GLU A 183 -10.54 2.47 3.55
C GLU A 183 -11.90 2.21 2.93
N ALA A 184 -12.99 2.44 3.66
CA ALA A 184 -14.36 2.22 3.17
C ALA A 184 -14.75 3.17 2.03
N GLY A 185 -14.12 4.35 1.94
CA GLY A 185 -14.39 5.37 0.93
C GLY A 185 -13.60 5.21 -0.37
N MET A 186 -12.73 4.23 -0.50
CA MET A 186 -11.82 4.06 -1.65
C MET A 186 -11.96 2.73 -2.37
N ALA A 187 -11.34 2.64 -3.54
CA ALA A 187 -11.24 1.44 -4.36
C ALA A 187 -9.96 1.48 -5.19
N THR A 188 -9.38 0.31 -5.44
CA THR A 188 -8.17 0.14 -6.27
C THR A 188 -8.42 -0.89 -7.36
N LEU A 189 -7.86 -0.64 -8.54
CA LEU A 189 -7.78 -1.57 -9.65
C LEU A 189 -6.39 -1.50 -10.26
N ALA A 190 -5.83 -2.64 -10.61
CA ALA A 190 -4.52 -2.74 -11.25
C ALA A 190 -4.65 -3.16 -12.72
N VAL A 191 -3.70 -2.73 -13.55
CA VAL A 191 -3.43 -3.30 -14.87
C VAL A 191 -1.97 -3.68 -14.97
N ALA A 192 -1.68 -4.77 -15.70
CA ALA A 192 -0.33 -5.17 -16.05
C ALA A 192 -0.22 -5.44 -17.56
N VAL A 193 0.91 -5.03 -18.16
CA VAL A 193 1.22 -5.17 -19.60
C VAL A 193 2.48 -6.01 -19.82
N SER A 194 3.26 -6.24 -18.78
CA SER A 194 4.37 -7.20 -18.76
C SER A 194 4.52 -7.81 -17.38
N GLY A 195 5.07 -9.01 -17.29
CA GLY A 195 5.38 -9.67 -16.03
C GLY A 195 6.61 -9.09 -15.35
N ALA A 196 6.98 -9.70 -14.23
CA ALA A 196 8.16 -9.38 -13.45
C ALA A 196 9.02 -10.64 -13.22
N THR A 197 10.24 -10.47 -12.70
CA THR A 197 11.15 -11.57 -12.35
C THR A 197 11.32 -11.59 -10.83
N HIS A 198 11.05 -12.73 -10.20
CA HIS A 198 11.31 -12.91 -8.77
C HIS A 198 12.82 -12.82 -8.50
N PRO A 199 13.29 -11.84 -7.72
CA PRO A 199 14.72 -11.55 -7.62
C PRO A 199 15.55 -12.66 -6.93
N SER A 200 14.93 -13.48 -6.08
CA SER A 200 15.66 -14.56 -5.40
C SER A 200 15.70 -15.87 -6.20
N THR A 201 14.68 -16.16 -7.03
CA THR A 201 14.56 -17.42 -7.76
C THR A 201 14.81 -17.28 -9.26
N GLY A 202 14.66 -16.10 -9.83
CA GLY A 202 14.71 -15.86 -11.28
C GLY A 202 13.45 -16.33 -12.03
N GLU A 203 12.42 -16.77 -11.32
CA GLU A 203 11.15 -17.18 -11.93
C GLU A 203 10.37 -15.98 -12.46
N VAL A 204 9.67 -16.16 -13.58
CA VAL A 204 8.79 -15.15 -14.15
C VAL A 204 7.49 -15.12 -13.36
N ILE A 205 7.17 -13.95 -12.83
CA ILE A 205 5.90 -13.65 -12.18
C ILE A 205 4.95 -13.11 -13.24
N ALA A 206 3.81 -13.74 -13.45
CA ALA A 206 2.76 -13.32 -14.38
C ALA A 206 3.25 -13.10 -15.83
N ALA A 207 3.43 -14.17 -16.57
CA ALA A 207 3.69 -14.06 -18.01
C ALA A 207 2.47 -13.42 -18.72
N ILE A 208 2.71 -12.35 -19.47
CA ILE A 208 1.69 -11.61 -20.25
C ILE A 208 2.12 -11.63 -21.71
N ASP A 209 1.22 -12.06 -22.59
CA ASP A 209 1.47 -12.15 -24.02
C ASP A 209 1.61 -10.76 -24.65
N GLU A 210 2.46 -10.66 -25.70
CA GLU A 210 2.65 -9.43 -26.45
C GLU A 210 1.31 -8.92 -27.02
N GLY A 211 1.10 -7.61 -26.94
CA GLY A 211 -0.14 -6.96 -27.39
C GLY A 211 -1.35 -7.19 -26.51
N THR A 212 -1.16 -7.75 -25.32
CA THR A 212 -2.23 -7.94 -24.32
C THR A 212 -1.99 -7.15 -23.05
N MET A 213 -3.04 -7.00 -22.25
CA MET A 213 -2.99 -6.48 -20.89
C MET A 213 -3.90 -7.31 -19.98
N VAL A 214 -3.56 -7.39 -18.70
CA VAL A 214 -4.36 -8.04 -17.67
C VAL A 214 -4.94 -6.96 -16.76
N VAL A 215 -6.25 -6.96 -16.57
CA VAL A 215 -6.95 -6.08 -15.62
C VAL A 215 -7.17 -6.85 -14.32
N GLY A 216 -6.89 -6.22 -13.18
CA GLY A 216 -7.00 -6.84 -11.87
C GLY A 216 -5.82 -7.74 -11.49
N MET A 217 -4.64 -7.52 -12.05
CA MET A 217 -3.42 -8.24 -11.65
C MET A 217 -3.06 -7.91 -10.19
N GLY A 218 -2.81 -8.94 -9.39
CA GLY A 218 -2.31 -8.77 -8.02
C GLY A 218 -0.82 -8.43 -7.96
N GLN A 219 -0.39 -7.95 -6.81
CA GLN A 219 1.00 -7.54 -6.59
C GLN A 219 2.02 -8.70 -6.51
N HIS A 220 1.56 -9.94 -6.49
CA HIS A 220 2.41 -11.13 -6.59
C HIS A 220 2.13 -11.91 -7.87
N GLY A 221 1.44 -11.29 -8.85
CA GLY A 221 1.06 -11.92 -10.11
C GLY A 221 -0.20 -12.77 -10.05
N GLU A 222 -1.01 -12.64 -8.99
CA GLU A 222 -2.28 -13.35 -8.88
C GLU A 222 -3.26 -12.88 -9.95
N ALA A 223 -3.97 -13.82 -10.56
CA ALA A 223 -4.99 -13.53 -11.57
C ALA A 223 -6.14 -12.69 -10.99
N GLY A 224 -6.72 -11.83 -11.82
CA GLY A 224 -7.84 -10.95 -11.49
C GLY A 224 -8.88 -10.93 -12.59
N GLY A 225 -9.30 -9.74 -13.04
CA GLY A 225 -10.42 -9.51 -13.95
C GLY A 225 -10.29 -9.98 -15.40
N GLY A 226 -9.15 -10.56 -15.78
CA GLY A 226 -8.97 -11.22 -17.09
C GLY A 226 -8.02 -10.49 -18.05
N THR A 227 -7.69 -11.19 -19.15
CA THR A 227 -6.80 -10.70 -20.22
C THR A 227 -7.61 -10.11 -21.36
N GLN A 228 -7.11 -8.99 -21.91
CA GLN A 228 -7.69 -8.35 -23.09
C GLN A 228 -6.58 -7.77 -23.99
N SER A 229 -6.93 -7.32 -25.20
CA SER A 229 -5.98 -6.61 -26.07
C SER A 229 -5.48 -5.33 -25.40
N LEU A 230 -4.20 -5.02 -25.56
CA LEU A 230 -3.60 -3.77 -25.08
C LEU A 230 -4.39 -2.56 -25.59
N LYS A 231 -4.68 -1.64 -24.71
CA LYS A 231 -5.42 -0.41 -24.98
C LYS A 231 -4.52 0.82 -24.92
N SER A 232 -4.98 1.90 -25.47
CA SER A 232 -4.33 3.22 -25.30
C SER A 232 -4.43 3.67 -23.82
N ALA A 233 -3.61 4.67 -23.46
CA ALA A 233 -3.67 5.26 -22.11
C ALA A 233 -5.06 5.82 -21.77
N ASP A 234 -5.72 6.46 -22.75
CA ASP A 234 -7.05 7.05 -22.56
C ASP A 234 -8.13 5.97 -22.36
N GLU A 235 -8.12 4.90 -23.18
CA GLU A 235 -9.04 3.78 -23.04
C GLU A 235 -8.82 3.01 -21.72
N THR A 236 -7.56 2.80 -21.33
CA THR A 236 -7.21 2.15 -20.07
C THR A 236 -7.68 2.98 -18.88
N ALA A 237 -7.44 4.29 -18.89
CA ALA A 237 -7.92 5.21 -17.86
C ALA A 237 -9.45 5.17 -17.72
N GLU A 238 -10.18 5.14 -18.85
CA GLU A 238 -11.65 5.09 -18.87
C GLU A 238 -12.20 3.77 -18.30
N ILE A 239 -11.63 2.63 -18.70
CA ILE A 239 -12.01 1.31 -18.19
C ILE A 239 -11.83 1.26 -16.67
N MET A 240 -10.65 1.64 -16.19
CA MET A 240 -10.34 1.57 -14.76
C MET A 240 -11.17 2.55 -13.95
N LEU A 241 -11.22 3.83 -14.38
CA LEU A 241 -11.93 4.87 -13.63
C LEU A 241 -13.42 4.57 -13.53
N ASN A 242 -14.09 4.14 -14.60
CA ASN A 242 -15.51 3.84 -14.56
C ASN A 242 -15.81 2.71 -13.56
N ALA A 243 -15.02 1.61 -13.57
CA ALA A 243 -15.18 0.51 -12.63
C ALA A 243 -14.99 0.97 -11.17
N LEU A 244 -14.01 1.83 -10.92
CA LEU A 244 -13.72 2.36 -9.59
C LEU A 244 -14.81 3.33 -9.10
N LEU A 245 -15.29 4.23 -9.95
CA LEU A 245 -16.37 5.16 -9.62
C LEU A 245 -17.68 4.44 -9.30
N ASP A 246 -18.00 3.39 -10.06
CA ASP A 246 -19.17 2.54 -9.82
C ASP A 246 -19.07 1.84 -8.46
N ASP A 247 -17.88 1.32 -8.13
CA ASP A 247 -17.67 0.61 -6.87
C ASP A 247 -17.82 1.52 -5.65
N ILE A 248 -17.28 2.75 -5.67
CA ILE A 248 -17.41 3.69 -4.54
C ILE A 248 -18.72 4.48 -4.55
N ASP A 249 -19.64 4.22 -5.48
CA ASP A 249 -20.89 4.99 -5.70
C ASP A 249 -20.60 6.50 -5.77
N ALA A 250 -19.66 6.90 -6.66
CA ALA A 250 -19.25 8.28 -6.83
C ALA A 250 -20.31 9.08 -7.59
N LYS A 251 -20.54 10.33 -7.18
CA LYS A 251 -21.58 11.20 -7.74
C LYS A 251 -21.05 12.59 -8.07
N ALA A 252 -21.77 13.28 -8.94
CA ALA A 252 -21.50 14.69 -9.19
C ALA A 252 -21.50 15.50 -7.88
N GLY A 253 -20.47 16.31 -7.71
CA GLY A 253 -20.22 17.08 -6.48
C GLY A 253 -19.26 16.40 -5.50
N ASP A 254 -18.92 15.11 -5.68
CA ASP A 254 -17.93 14.46 -4.84
C ASP A 254 -16.52 15.04 -5.10
N GLU A 255 -15.70 15.07 -4.07
CA GLU A 255 -14.27 15.39 -4.12
C GLU A 255 -13.46 14.11 -3.91
N LEU A 256 -12.60 13.78 -4.87
CA LEU A 256 -11.82 12.55 -4.83
C LEU A 256 -10.31 12.82 -4.77
N PHE A 257 -9.56 11.89 -4.18
CA PHE A 257 -8.17 11.72 -4.52
C PHE A 257 -8.01 10.70 -5.66
N VAL A 258 -6.93 10.82 -6.40
CA VAL A 258 -6.46 9.83 -7.39
C VAL A 258 -5.00 9.53 -7.10
N LEU A 259 -4.70 8.27 -6.85
CA LEU A 259 -3.34 7.75 -6.72
C LEU A 259 -3.04 6.85 -7.91
N LEU A 260 -2.07 7.24 -8.73
CA LEU A 260 -1.52 6.40 -9.80
C LEU A 260 -0.16 5.86 -9.36
N ASN A 261 -0.12 4.57 -9.14
CA ASN A 261 1.05 3.84 -8.66
C ASN A 261 1.64 2.98 -9.77
N GLY A 262 2.80 3.34 -10.30
CA GLY A 262 3.54 2.51 -11.23
C GLY A 262 3.98 1.19 -10.57
N ALA A 263 3.94 0.10 -11.34
CA ALA A 263 4.32 -1.23 -10.83
C ALA A 263 5.83 -1.50 -10.91
N GLY A 264 6.63 -0.56 -11.43
CA GLY A 264 8.09 -0.62 -11.48
C GLY A 264 8.71 -0.33 -12.85
N ALA A 265 8.04 -0.66 -13.95
CA ALA A 265 8.54 -0.40 -15.32
C ALA A 265 7.72 0.65 -16.09
N THR A 266 6.57 1.07 -15.60
CA THR A 266 5.74 2.09 -16.24
C THR A 266 6.28 3.48 -15.88
N THR A 267 6.59 4.25 -16.89
CA THR A 267 7.23 5.56 -16.73
C THR A 267 6.28 6.63 -16.20
N LEU A 268 6.81 7.64 -15.52
CA LEU A 268 6.03 8.82 -15.11
C LEU A 268 5.34 9.51 -16.31
N MET A 269 5.97 9.49 -17.51
CA MET A 269 5.35 10.01 -18.72
C MET A 269 4.01 9.31 -19.00
N GLU A 270 3.97 7.98 -18.95
CA GLU A 270 2.77 7.18 -19.18
C GLU A 270 1.72 7.45 -18.09
N LEU A 271 2.13 7.48 -16.82
CA LEU A 271 1.23 7.78 -15.70
C LEU A 271 0.61 9.18 -15.81
N TYR A 272 1.36 10.19 -16.27
CA TYR A 272 0.81 11.53 -16.49
C TYR A 272 -0.19 11.58 -17.65
N LEU A 273 -0.01 10.77 -18.71
CA LEU A 273 -1.02 10.63 -19.77
C LEU A 273 -2.33 10.08 -19.20
N VAL A 274 -2.25 9.05 -18.36
CA VAL A 274 -3.40 8.47 -17.64
C VAL A 274 -4.07 9.51 -16.75
N LEU A 275 -3.31 10.22 -15.89
CA LEU A 275 -3.88 11.24 -14.99
C LEU A 275 -4.61 12.34 -15.75
N ARG A 276 -4.03 12.82 -16.85
CA ARG A 276 -4.67 13.81 -17.72
C ARG A 276 -6.08 13.34 -18.14
N ARG A 277 -6.19 12.09 -18.60
CA ARG A 277 -7.49 11.53 -19.03
C ARG A 277 -8.45 11.33 -17.86
N VAL A 278 -7.97 10.81 -16.74
CA VAL A 278 -8.75 10.67 -15.50
C VAL A 278 -9.36 12.00 -15.09
N ASN A 279 -8.57 13.08 -15.06
CA ASN A 279 -9.08 14.42 -14.69
C ASN A 279 -10.17 14.92 -15.65
N GLN A 280 -10.04 14.67 -16.97
CA GLN A 280 -11.07 15.02 -17.95
C GLN A 280 -12.38 14.25 -17.67
N LEU A 281 -12.29 12.94 -17.46
CA LEU A 281 -13.45 12.08 -17.19
C LEU A 281 -14.16 12.44 -15.89
N LEU A 282 -13.42 12.79 -14.83
CA LEU A 282 -13.99 13.29 -13.57
C LEU A 282 -14.74 14.60 -13.79
N ALA A 283 -14.12 15.57 -14.49
CA ALA A 283 -14.74 16.85 -14.79
C ALA A 283 -16.04 16.69 -15.61
N ASP A 284 -16.05 15.82 -16.62
CA ASP A 284 -17.25 15.52 -17.43
C ASP A 284 -18.40 14.93 -16.60
N LYS A 285 -18.07 14.27 -15.47
CA LYS A 285 -19.04 13.72 -14.51
C LYS A 285 -19.39 14.69 -13.37
N GLY A 286 -18.82 15.91 -13.36
CA GLY A 286 -19.03 16.89 -12.29
C GLY A 286 -18.38 16.50 -10.96
N ILE A 287 -17.31 15.66 -10.99
CA ILE A 287 -16.53 15.22 -9.84
C ILE A 287 -15.22 15.99 -9.79
N THR A 288 -14.80 16.42 -8.60
CA THR A 288 -13.59 17.21 -8.43
C THR A 288 -12.40 16.31 -8.09
N LEU A 289 -11.30 16.43 -8.84
CA LEU A 289 -9.99 15.90 -8.44
C LEU A 289 -9.40 16.82 -7.35
N ALA A 290 -9.62 16.49 -6.09
CA ALA A 290 -9.16 17.29 -4.96
C ALA A 290 -7.67 17.10 -4.65
N ARG A 291 -7.16 15.86 -4.75
CA ARG A 291 -5.74 15.53 -4.52
C ARG A 291 -5.29 14.46 -5.52
N SER A 292 -4.00 14.49 -5.86
CA SER A 292 -3.41 13.44 -6.69
C SER A 292 -2.00 13.07 -6.21
N LEU A 293 -1.67 11.80 -6.32
CA LEU A 293 -0.31 11.27 -6.20
C LEU A 293 -0.01 10.46 -7.45
N VAL A 294 1.18 10.65 -8.02
CA VAL A 294 1.65 9.90 -9.20
C VAL A 294 3.10 9.52 -8.98
N GLY A 295 3.38 8.24 -9.04
CA GLY A 295 4.74 7.75 -8.79
C GLY A 295 4.77 6.23 -8.60
N GLU A 296 5.87 5.75 -8.07
CA GLU A 296 6.05 4.37 -7.64
C GLU A 296 6.04 4.34 -6.11
N TYR A 297 5.03 3.71 -5.53
CA TYR A 297 4.82 3.63 -4.08
C TYR A 297 4.75 2.18 -3.59
N LEU A 298 4.16 1.29 -4.38
CA LEU A 298 4.09 -0.14 -4.14
C LEU A 298 4.34 -0.84 -5.48
N THR A 299 5.58 -1.32 -5.68
CA THR A 299 6.02 -1.91 -6.95
C THR A 299 5.93 -3.43 -6.96
N VAL A 300 6.12 -4.01 -8.13
CA VAL A 300 6.26 -5.46 -8.36
C VAL A 300 7.51 -5.69 -9.20
N GLN A 301 8.66 -5.28 -8.68
CA GLN A 301 9.94 -5.32 -9.39
C GLN A 301 9.86 -4.54 -10.71
N GLU A 302 10.17 -5.18 -11.85
CA GLU A 302 10.10 -4.57 -13.19
C GLU A 302 8.77 -4.85 -13.91
N MET A 303 7.67 -5.08 -13.22
CA MET A 303 6.37 -5.26 -13.87
C MET A 303 5.96 -3.99 -14.63
N GLY A 304 5.59 -4.14 -15.88
CA GLY A 304 4.94 -3.09 -16.65
C GLY A 304 3.46 -3.03 -16.31
N GLY A 305 2.98 -1.87 -15.91
CA GLY A 305 1.60 -1.65 -15.48
C GLY A 305 1.51 -0.64 -14.36
N PHE A 306 0.31 -0.44 -13.83
CA PHE A 306 0.07 0.47 -12.71
C PHE A 306 -1.21 0.11 -11.95
N GLN A 307 -1.32 0.64 -10.74
CA GLN A 307 -2.55 0.61 -9.95
C GLN A 307 -3.16 2.02 -9.95
N MET A 308 -4.47 2.10 -10.11
CA MET A 308 -5.25 3.30 -9.89
C MET A 308 -6.07 3.10 -8.62
N CYS A 309 -5.82 3.94 -7.61
CA CYS A 309 -6.64 4.01 -6.41
C CYS A 309 -7.35 5.36 -6.39
N ILE A 310 -8.65 5.34 -6.16
CA ILE A 310 -9.46 6.55 -5.96
C ILE A 310 -10.22 6.46 -4.65
N GLY A 311 -10.53 7.60 -4.05
CA GLY A 311 -11.35 7.60 -2.85
C GLY A 311 -11.93 8.97 -2.54
N LYS A 312 -13.03 8.96 -1.78
CA LYS A 312 -13.73 10.17 -1.37
C LYS A 312 -12.97 10.90 -0.26
N LEU A 313 -12.93 12.22 -0.37
CA LEU A 313 -12.32 13.09 0.63
C LEU A 313 -13.38 14.06 1.19
N ASP A 314 -13.65 13.96 2.48
CA ASP A 314 -14.29 15.01 3.24
C ASP A 314 -13.27 16.04 3.75
N GLU A 315 -13.74 17.10 4.42
CA GLU A 315 -12.86 18.16 4.92
C GLU A 315 -11.82 17.67 5.93
N GLU A 316 -12.17 16.70 6.81
CA GLU A 316 -11.23 16.15 7.78
C GLU A 316 -10.17 15.30 7.09
N LEU A 317 -10.57 14.41 6.18
CA LEU A 317 -9.62 13.57 5.42
C LEU A 317 -8.69 14.41 4.54
N LYS A 318 -9.18 15.52 3.95
CA LYS A 318 -8.33 16.49 3.22
C LYS A 318 -7.29 17.14 4.14
N ALA A 319 -7.71 17.60 5.31
CA ALA A 319 -6.80 18.21 6.28
C ALA A 319 -5.73 17.22 6.77
N LEU A 320 -6.09 15.97 7.02
CA LEU A 320 -5.16 14.91 7.40
C LEU A 320 -4.25 14.47 6.25
N TRP A 321 -4.74 14.49 5.02
CA TRP A 321 -3.96 14.25 3.81
C TRP A 321 -2.88 15.31 3.62
N ASP A 322 -3.21 16.59 3.84
CA ASP A 322 -2.31 17.72 3.66
C ASP A 322 -1.36 17.94 4.86
N ALA A 323 -1.59 17.27 5.99
CA ALA A 323 -0.70 17.35 7.15
C ALA A 323 0.72 16.84 6.83
N PRO A 324 1.77 17.32 7.53
CA PRO A 324 3.14 16.85 7.35
C PRO A 324 3.29 15.33 7.49
#